data_ea969265997923efb9cc2c041c1d1b43
#
_entry.id   ea969265997923efb9cc2c041c1d1b43
#
_cell.length_a   1.000
_cell.length_b   1.000
_cell.length_c   1.000
_cell.angle_alpha   90.00
_cell.angle_beta   90.00
_cell.angle_gamma   90.00
#
_symmetry.space_group_name_H-M   'P 1'
#
loop_
_entity.id
_entity.type
_entity.pdbx_description
1 polymer ?
#
loop_
_entity_poly.entity_id
_entity_poly.type
_entity_poly.pdbx_seq_one_letter_code
_entity_poly.pdbx_strand_id
1 'polypeptide(L)'
;MRVTFACALLIAGCSTDFTPQTCSVDTDCGTGLVCETQGTANVCVHADSAPLIIGESAPISGTNQALGTGMKLGIELAFDEQNAMGGIRGRMLQLQFRDDAYQPNLAETNARELTDAQTEANMAPRCPSSSASIAGNTPVSTTALSRGPKAVLALLGNVGTPTMVRAAPIAVETGTVFFGAFTGAATVLRDTTCAACSKYIFNVRASYAQEARATMELFKKKGVTDYTRVISFDQNDSYGDAGYSGLVQAYTDVMGAAPGGSGITRFRYTRNDDTSVPAQSVAAESYLAQILGNTSGTVTIGIMMTDTYGAGGDFIIALRNWQYANDSQQTNLMKASRLKFVFSNVSFVGPNALSDKLVQAGTVANASIPYVQDVIVSQVVPNYQSDSSDVVVAYNQLIAAKGAQPGFTSLEGYVSARVFIAGLLAHQGPFTAESLVSTFESLPDLSLGIGATSGFSSDNHQYSNSVWGTSIQADGSFKNLYFWSQGTPIQFFE
;
A
#
# COMPACT_ATOMS: atom_id res chain seq x y z
N MET A 1 -73.10 -44.93 28.00
CA MET A 1 -72.80 -45.08 26.57
C MET A 1 -71.74 -44.00 26.24
N ARG A 2 -70.49 -44.35 26.30
CA ARG A 2 -69.34 -43.41 26.03
C ARG A 2 -68.85 -43.75 24.63
N VAL A 3 -68.91 -42.78 23.74
CA VAL A 3 -68.37 -42.90 22.39
C VAL A 3 -66.99 -42.21 22.42
N THR A 4 -65.95 -42.99 22.20
CA THR A 4 -64.58 -42.54 22.08
C THR A 4 -64.29 -42.27 20.63
N PHE A 5 -63.99 -40.98 20.29
CA PHE A 5 -63.48 -40.60 18.96
C PHE A 5 -61.96 -40.74 18.99
N ALA A 6 -61.41 -41.65 18.22
CA ALA A 6 -60.04 -41.74 17.94
C ALA A 6 -59.69 -40.81 16.78
N CYS A 7 -58.91 -39.76 17.06
CA CYS A 7 -58.38 -38.88 16.04
C CYS A 7 -57.01 -39.43 15.59
N ALA A 8 -56.94 -40.03 14.40
CA ALA A 8 -55.69 -40.45 13.78
C ALA A 8 -55.05 -39.22 13.12
N LEU A 9 -53.94 -38.73 13.72
CA LEU A 9 -53.05 -37.75 13.08
C LEU A 9 -52.23 -38.47 11.99
N LEU A 10 -52.59 -38.20 10.74
CA LEU A 10 -51.71 -38.46 9.59
C LEU A 10 -50.61 -37.39 9.57
N ILE A 11 -49.41 -37.73 9.99
CA ILE A 11 -48.17 -36.94 9.76
C ILE A 11 -47.78 -37.24 8.30
N ALA A 12 -48.23 -36.42 7.36
CA ALA A 12 -47.66 -36.37 6.03
C ALA A 12 -46.30 -35.70 6.15
N GLY A 13 -45.23 -36.48 6.21
CA GLY A 13 -43.88 -35.98 6.04
C GLY A 13 -43.69 -35.44 4.63
N CYS A 14 -43.73 -34.11 4.45
CA CYS A 14 -43.19 -33.47 3.27
C CYS A 14 -41.63 -33.54 3.39
N SER A 15 -41.06 -34.61 2.86
CA SER A 15 -39.66 -34.55 2.42
C SER A 15 -39.65 -33.76 1.12
N THR A 16 -39.54 -32.45 1.22
CA THR A 16 -39.12 -31.65 0.06
C THR A 16 -37.62 -31.90 -0.07
N ASP A 17 -37.24 -32.83 -0.95
CA ASP A 17 -35.90 -32.85 -1.53
C ASP A 17 -35.72 -31.51 -2.25
N PHE A 18 -35.16 -30.54 -1.53
CA PHE A 18 -34.78 -29.26 -2.10
C PHE A 18 -33.52 -29.52 -2.93
N THR A 19 -33.70 -29.85 -4.21
CA THR A 19 -32.59 -29.74 -5.16
C THR A 19 -32.34 -28.25 -5.36
N PRO A 20 -31.17 -27.71 -4.94
CA PRO A 20 -30.90 -26.30 -5.13
C PRO A 20 -31.06 -25.95 -6.61
N GLN A 21 -31.78 -24.87 -6.90
CA GLN A 21 -31.89 -24.35 -8.25
C GLN A 21 -30.51 -24.01 -8.79
N THR A 22 -30.10 -24.56 -9.93
CA THR A 22 -28.88 -24.22 -10.62
C THR A 22 -28.98 -22.83 -11.25
N CYS A 23 -27.88 -22.10 -11.28
CA CYS A 23 -27.83 -20.73 -11.78
C CYS A 23 -26.51 -20.45 -12.53
N SER A 24 -26.48 -19.35 -13.29
CA SER A 24 -25.28 -18.82 -13.91
C SER A 24 -25.00 -17.40 -13.42
N VAL A 25 -26.06 -16.65 -13.12
CA VAL A 25 -26.01 -15.28 -12.58
C VAL A 25 -27.08 -15.11 -11.49
N ASP A 26 -27.01 -14.05 -10.70
CA ASP A 26 -27.91 -13.78 -9.59
C ASP A 26 -29.37 -13.63 -10.06
N THR A 27 -29.59 -13.12 -11.27
CA THR A 27 -30.94 -12.95 -11.85
C THR A 27 -31.63 -14.27 -12.16
N ASP A 28 -30.91 -15.39 -12.20
CA ASP A 28 -31.50 -16.72 -12.35
C ASP A 28 -32.17 -17.18 -11.04
N CYS A 29 -31.86 -16.51 -9.93
CA CYS A 29 -32.34 -16.85 -8.61
C CYS A 29 -33.56 -16.01 -8.21
N GLY A 30 -34.37 -16.55 -7.34
CA GLY A 30 -35.52 -15.81 -6.80
C GLY A 30 -35.14 -14.70 -5.84
N THR A 31 -36.08 -13.85 -5.46
CA THR A 31 -35.86 -12.74 -4.53
C THR A 31 -35.23 -13.23 -3.22
N GLY A 32 -34.13 -12.58 -2.79
CA GLY A 32 -33.36 -12.93 -1.59
C GLY A 32 -32.39 -14.10 -1.75
N LEU A 33 -32.21 -14.62 -2.97
CA LEU A 33 -31.22 -15.63 -3.32
C LEU A 33 -30.17 -15.04 -4.24
N VAL A 34 -28.94 -15.56 -4.14
CA VAL A 34 -27.78 -15.25 -5.00
C VAL A 34 -27.21 -16.54 -5.58
N CYS A 35 -26.54 -16.42 -6.71
CA CYS A 35 -25.93 -17.56 -7.39
C CYS A 35 -24.50 -17.78 -6.81
N GLU A 36 -24.28 -18.90 -6.12
CA GLU A 36 -23.01 -19.24 -5.48
C GLU A 36 -22.53 -20.63 -5.90
N THR A 37 -21.21 -20.79 -5.98
CA THR A 37 -20.60 -22.10 -6.26
C THR A 37 -20.60 -22.96 -5.00
N GLN A 38 -21.30 -24.11 -5.03
CA GLN A 38 -21.24 -25.13 -3.99
C GLN A 38 -20.72 -26.44 -4.59
N GLY A 39 -19.54 -26.84 -4.18
CA GLY A 39 -18.85 -28.00 -4.79
C GLY A 39 -18.53 -27.76 -6.26
N THR A 40 -19.15 -28.54 -7.16
CA THR A 40 -18.95 -28.44 -8.62
C THR A 40 -20.11 -27.75 -9.35
N ALA A 41 -21.15 -27.31 -8.64
CA ALA A 41 -22.34 -26.70 -9.22
C ALA A 41 -22.56 -25.27 -8.70
N ASN A 42 -23.09 -24.40 -9.56
CA ASN A 42 -23.59 -23.10 -9.15
C ASN A 42 -25.06 -23.24 -8.80
N VAL A 43 -25.40 -22.84 -7.58
CA VAL A 43 -26.78 -23.00 -7.03
C VAL A 43 -27.27 -21.72 -6.34
N CYS A 44 -28.55 -21.51 -6.35
CA CYS A 44 -29.19 -20.40 -5.65
C CYS A 44 -29.17 -20.65 -4.13
N VAL A 45 -28.57 -19.74 -3.37
CA VAL A 45 -28.47 -19.77 -1.90
C VAL A 45 -29.04 -18.47 -1.32
N HIS A 46 -29.45 -18.49 -0.05
CA HIS A 46 -29.88 -17.27 0.62
C HIS A 46 -28.68 -16.27 0.71
N ALA A 47 -28.93 -15.01 0.33
CA ALA A 47 -27.93 -13.96 0.27
C ALA A 47 -27.25 -13.71 1.61
N ASP A 48 -27.95 -13.87 2.71
CA ASP A 48 -27.49 -13.66 4.08
C ASP A 48 -26.93 -14.92 4.75
N SER A 49 -26.77 -16.01 4.01
CA SER A 49 -26.40 -17.31 4.58
C SER A 49 -24.97 -17.36 5.15
N ALA A 50 -24.04 -16.52 4.67
CA ALA A 50 -22.68 -16.41 5.20
C ALA A 50 -22.02 -15.06 4.84
N PRO A 51 -21.16 -14.51 5.70
CA PRO A 51 -20.41 -13.29 5.40
C PRO A 51 -19.41 -13.52 4.25
N LEU A 52 -19.04 -12.44 3.56
CA LEU A 52 -17.92 -12.41 2.64
C LEU A 52 -16.66 -12.12 3.45
N ILE A 53 -15.78 -13.11 3.57
CA ILE A 53 -14.56 -13.00 4.37
C ILE A 53 -13.41 -12.54 3.47
N ILE A 54 -12.78 -11.43 3.83
CA ILE A 54 -11.64 -10.83 3.15
C ILE A 54 -10.42 -10.93 4.07
N GLY A 55 -9.28 -11.33 3.55
CA GLY A 55 -8.05 -11.50 4.32
C GLY A 55 -7.14 -10.29 4.26
N GLU A 56 -6.45 -9.99 5.37
CA GLU A 56 -5.37 -9.01 5.42
C GLU A 56 -4.21 -9.56 6.25
N SER A 57 -2.96 -9.38 5.76
CA SER A 57 -1.74 -9.57 6.54
C SER A 57 -0.98 -8.26 6.60
N ALA A 58 -0.82 -7.71 7.80
CA ALA A 58 -0.17 -6.43 8.02
C ALA A 58 0.40 -6.32 9.45
N PRO A 59 1.41 -5.46 9.70
CA PRO A 59 1.97 -5.30 11.03
C PRO A 59 1.04 -4.49 11.95
N ILE A 60 0.58 -5.09 13.04
CA ILE A 60 -0.04 -4.40 14.18
C ILE A 60 0.78 -4.52 15.46
N SER A 61 1.95 -5.12 15.34
CA SER A 61 2.98 -5.18 16.38
C SER A 61 4.34 -4.78 15.83
N GLY A 62 5.30 -4.54 16.73
CA GLY A 62 6.67 -4.13 16.38
C GLY A 62 6.81 -2.66 16.00
N THR A 63 8.00 -2.28 15.49
CA THR A 63 8.38 -0.88 15.23
C THR A 63 7.56 -0.22 14.12
N ASN A 64 6.92 -1.00 13.25
CA ASN A 64 6.16 -0.52 12.09
C ASN A 64 4.64 -0.71 12.23
N GLN A 65 4.14 -0.93 13.47
CA GLN A 65 2.73 -1.22 13.74
C GLN A 65 1.76 -0.13 13.24
N ALA A 66 2.18 1.13 13.17
CA ALA A 66 1.31 2.21 12.71
C ALA A 66 0.84 2.02 11.26
N LEU A 67 1.65 1.37 10.41
CA LEU A 67 1.31 1.11 9.00
C LEU A 67 0.15 0.12 8.88
N GLY A 68 0.26 -1.03 9.54
CA GLY A 68 -0.80 -2.05 9.50
C GLY A 68 -2.05 -1.62 10.26
N THR A 69 -1.90 -0.98 11.42
CA THR A 69 -3.03 -0.44 12.17
C THR A 69 -3.82 0.59 11.35
N GLY A 70 -3.12 1.45 10.61
CA GLY A 70 -3.76 2.44 9.74
C GLY A 70 -4.51 1.77 8.59
N MET A 71 -3.87 0.86 7.84
CA MET A 71 -4.51 0.15 6.72
C MET A 71 -5.76 -0.60 7.18
N LYS A 72 -5.62 -1.42 8.22
CA LYS A 72 -6.73 -2.16 8.83
C LYS A 72 -7.90 -1.24 9.19
N LEU A 73 -7.63 -0.12 9.89
CA LEU A 73 -8.65 0.85 10.27
C LEU A 73 -9.40 1.39 9.05
N GLY A 74 -8.68 1.77 7.99
CA GLY A 74 -9.30 2.26 6.76
C GLY A 74 -10.20 1.23 6.08
N ILE A 75 -9.75 -0.02 5.99
CA ILE A 75 -10.53 -1.12 5.43
C ILE A 75 -11.80 -1.38 6.26
N GLU A 76 -11.66 -1.43 7.58
CA GLU A 76 -12.79 -1.63 8.49
C GLU A 76 -13.83 -0.49 8.39
N LEU A 77 -13.40 0.77 8.22
CA LEU A 77 -14.32 1.89 8.01
C LEU A 77 -15.17 1.69 6.74
N ALA A 78 -14.55 1.29 5.63
CA ALA A 78 -15.28 1.05 4.38
C ALA A 78 -16.21 -0.16 4.48
N PHE A 79 -15.80 -1.21 5.21
CA PHE A 79 -16.65 -2.39 5.44
C PHE A 79 -17.83 -2.04 6.36
N ASP A 80 -17.60 -1.30 7.43
CA ASP A 80 -18.67 -0.85 8.35
C ASP A 80 -19.69 0.01 7.60
N GLU A 81 -19.23 0.93 6.74
CA GLU A 81 -20.10 1.76 5.88
C GLU A 81 -20.94 0.89 4.94
N GLN A 82 -20.34 -0.03 4.21
CA GLN A 82 -21.05 -0.90 3.28
C GLN A 82 -22.01 -1.86 4.00
N ASN A 83 -21.59 -2.37 5.15
CA ASN A 83 -22.45 -3.25 5.97
C ASN A 83 -23.67 -2.52 6.52
N ALA A 84 -23.53 -1.23 6.90
CA ALA A 84 -24.67 -0.41 7.29
C ALA A 84 -25.69 -0.19 6.14
N MET A 85 -25.23 -0.29 4.88
CA MET A 85 -26.09 -0.24 3.69
C MET A 85 -26.64 -1.61 3.27
N GLY A 86 -26.40 -2.67 4.05
CA GLY A 86 -26.90 -4.03 3.79
C GLY A 86 -25.89 -5.00 3.17
N GLY A 87 -24.60 -4.66 3.19
CA GLY A 87 -23.51 -5.51 2.70
C GLY A 87 -23.47 -5.64 1.18
N ILE A 88 -22.95 -6.75 0.69
CA ILE A 88 -22.90 -7.09 -0.74
C ILE A 88 -23.95 -8.16 -1.02
N ARG A 89 -25.00 -7.81 -1.73
CA ARG A 89 -26.13 -8.72 -2.00
C ARG A 89 -26.70 -9.35 -0.72
N GLY A 90 -26.80 -8.57 0.37
CA GLY A 90 -27.28 -9.01 1.68
C GLY A 90 -26.23 -9.71 2.56
N ARG A 91 -25.03 -9.96 2.06
CA ARG A 91 -23.93 -10.60 2.81
C ARG A 91 -23.02 -9.55 3.42
N MET A 92 -22.75 -9.66 4.71
CA MET A 92 -21.85 -8.72 5.41
C MET A 92 -20.39 -8.97 5.05
N LEU A 93 -19.62 -7.90 4.88
CA LEU A 93 -18.17 -7.96 4.73
C LEU A 93 -17.53 -8.18 6.09
N GLN A 94 -16.56 -9.09 6.16
CA GLN A 94 -15.81 -9.37 7.37
C GLN A 94 -14.32 -9.43 7.06
N LEU A 95 -13.51 -8.69 7.84
CA LEU A 95 -12.05 -8.73 7.72
C LEU A 95 -11.49 -9.85 8.60
N GLN A 96 -10.78 -10.80 8.00
CA GLN A 96 -9.97 -11.80 8.69
C GLN A 96 -8.52 -11.33 8.69
N PHE A 97 -8.09 -10.77 9.81
CA PHE A 97 -6.78 -10.14 9.96
C PHE A 97 -5.73 -11.10 10.52
N ARG A 98 -4.46 -10.93 10.08
CA ARG A 98 -3.27 -11.61 10.63
C ARG A 98 -2.13 -10.60 10.80
N ASP A 99 -1.50 -10.61 11.99
CA ASP A 99 -0.30 -9.82 12.25
C ASP A 99 0.93 -10.49 11.63
N ASP A 100 1.72 -9.74 10.86
CA ASP A 100 2.99 -10.21 10.32
C ASP A 100 4.21 -9.49 10.91
N ALA A 101 4.01 -8.54 11.81
CA ALA A 101 5.07 -7.75 12.45
C ALA A 101 6.10 -7.18 11.44
N TYR A 102 5.68 -6.95 10.19
CA TYR A 102 6.53 -6.57 9.07
C TYR A 102 7.66 -7.58 8.76
N GLN A 103 7.36 -8.88 8.97
CA GLN A 103 8.28 -10.00 8.74
C GLN A 103 7.82 -10.84 7.53
N PRO A 104 8.65 -10.99 6.47
CA PRO A 104 8.27 -11.68 5.24
C PRO A 104 7.84 -13.14 5.44
N ASN A 105 8.50 -13.86 6.35
CA ASN A 105 8.16 -15.26 6.65
C ASN A 105 6.79 -15.38 7.33
N LEU A 106 6.42 -14.43 8.20
CA LEU A 106 5.09 -14.41 8.83
C LEU A 106 4.03 -14.05 7.79
N ALA A 107 4.30 -13.09 6.90
CA ALA A 107 3.39 -12.74 5.81
C ALA A 107 3.14 -13.93 4.86
N GLU A 108 4.18 -14.74 4.56
CA GLU A 108 4.01 -15.99 3.80
C GLU A 108 3.10 -16.98 4.53
N THR A 109 3.35 -17.21 5.83
CA THR A 109 2.52 -18.08 6.66
C THR A 109 1.07 -17.61 6.69
N ASN A 110 0.86 -16.32 6.93
CA ASN A 110 -0.46 -15.70 6.94
C ASN A 110 -1.19 -15.86 5.60
N ALA A 111 -0.48 -15.65 4.48
CA ALA A 111 -1.07 -15.83 3.15
C ALA A 111 -1.49 -17.30 2.92
N ARG A 112 -0.68 -18.27 3.35
CA ARG A 112 -1.02 -19.71 3.28
C ARG A 112 -2.27 -20.04 4.11
N GLU A 113 -2.35 -19.51 5.33
CA GLU A 113 -3.52 -19.72 6.20
C GLU A 113 -4.78 -19.06 5.63
N LEU A 114 -4.69 -17.80 5.20
CA LEU A 114 -5.83 -17.05 4.65
C LEU A 114 -6.35 -17.63 3.34
N THR A 115 -5.47 -18.18 2.51
CA THR A 115 -5.87 -18.84 1.25
C THR A 115 -6.15 -20.34 1.43
N ASP A 116 -6.05 -20.87 2.65
CA ASP A 116 -6.16 -22.32 2.93
C ASP A 116 -5.36 -23.16 1.92
N ALA A 117 -4.08 -22.73 1.70
CA ALA A 117 -3.24 -23.23 0.61
C ALA A 117 -2.94 -24.73 0.76
N GLN A 118 -3.31 -25.51 -0.25
CA GLN A 118 -3.04 -26.92 -0.35
C GLN A 118 -1.89 -27.17 -1.34
N THR A 119 -0.95 -28.05 -0.99
CA THR A 119 0.17 -28.40 -1.87
C THR A 119 -0.24 -29.40 -2.95
N GLU A 120 0.06 -29.07 -4.21
CA GLU A 120 -0.25 -29.89 -5.37
C GLU A 120 1.02 -30.57 -5.93
N ALA A 121 1.30 -31.77 -5.47
CA ALA A 121 2.57 -32.47 -5.77
C ALA A 121 2.79 -32.78 -7.26
N ASN A 122 1.71 -32.85 -8.06
CA ASN A 122 1.75 -33.29 -9.48
C ASN A 122 1.43 -32.19 -10.47
N MET A 123 1.36 -30.92 -10.01
CA MET A 123 1.07 -29.76 -10.87
C MET A 123 2.30 -28.87 -10.99
N ALA A 124 2.47 -28.24 -12.16
CA ALA A 124 3.45 -27.19 -12.33
C ALA A 124 2.94 -25.88 -11.69
N PRO A 125 3.81 -25.09 -11.04
CA PRO A 125 3.42 -23.78 -10.53
C PRO A 125 2.87 -22.87 -11.63
N ARG A 126 1.87 -22.05 -11.30
CA ARG A 126 1.34 -21.02 -12.22
C ARG A 126 2.41 -19.97 -12.54
N CYS A 127 3.22 -19.65 -11.54
CA CYS A 127 4.33 -18.72 -11.62
C CYS A 127 5.67 -19.46 -11.46
N PRO A 128 6.23 -20.03 -12.52
CA PRO A 128 7.53 -20.71 -12.40
C PRO A 128 8.62 -19.69 -12.04
N SER A 129 9.61 -20.14 -11.26
CA SER A 129 10.70 -19.33 -10.70
C SER A 129 11.50 -18.50 -11.72
N SER A 130 11.52 -18.93 -13.01
CA SER A 130 12.16 -18.20 -14.10
C SER A 130 11.40 -16.96 -14.56
N SER A 131 10.09 -16.88 -14.28
CA SER A 131 9.22 -15.76 -14.67
C SER A 131 9.09 -14.72 -13.57
N ALA A 132 9.45 -15.04 -12.37
CA ALA A 132 9.25 -14.23 -11.17
C ALA A 132 10.56 -13.92 -10.48
N SER A 133 11.54 -13.47 -11.21
CA SER A 133 12.65 -12.69 -10.67
C SER A 133 12.10 -11.32 -10.25
N ILE A 134 11.32 -11.33 -9.19
CA ILE A 134 10.93 -10.13 -8.47
C ILE A 134 12.22 -9.53 -7.93
N ALA A 135 12.60 -8.39 -8.43
CA ALA A 135 13.82 -7.63 -8.19
C ALA A 135 14.62 -8.12 -6.96
N GLY A 136 15.63 -8.93 -7.21
CA GLY A 136 16.69 -9.27 -6.27
C GLY A 136 16.27 -10.11 -5.07
N ASN A 137 16.14 -11.42 -5.18
CA ASN A 137 16.38 -12.42 -4.14
C ASN A 137 15.25 -13.29 -3.59
N THR A 138 14.03 -13.34 -4.13
CA THR A 138 13.12 -14.34 -3.57
C THR A 138 12.55 -15.23 -4.65
N PRO A 139 12.80 -16.54 -4.60
CA PRO A 139 12.14 -17.46 -5.52
C PRO A 139 10.64 -17.41 -5.24
N VAL A 140 9.87 -17.22 -6.28
CA VAL A 140 8.45 -17.52 -6.33
C VAL A 140 8.24 -18.94 -5.90
N SER A 141 7.06 -19.29 -5.41
CA SER A 141 6.75 -20.66 -5.03
C SER A 141 7.26 -21.65 -6.06
N THR A 142 8.16 -22.54 -5.63
CA THR A 142 8.63 -23.65 -6.45
C THR A 142 7.62 -24.79 -6.48
N THR A 143 6.52 -24.66 -5.75
CA THR A 143 5.49 -25.66 -5.53
C THR A 143 4.15 -25.11 -5.96
N ALA A 144 3.43 -25.86 -6.80
CA ALA A 144 2.05 -25.53 -7.15
C ALA A 144 1.15 -25.62 -5.92
N LEU A 145 0.25 -24.65 -5.78
CA LEU A 145 -0.72 -24.59 -4.70
C LEU A 145 -2.14 -24.49 -5.27
N SER A 146 -3.08 -25.11 -4.60
CA SER A 146 -4.50 -24.88 -4.81
C SER A 146 -5.13 -24.19 -3.60
N ARG A 147 -6.27 -23.57 -3.85
CA ARG A 147 -7.07 -22.90 -2.83
C ARG A 147 -7.96 -23.89 -2.13
N GLY A 148 -7.92 -23.95 -0.81
CA GLY A 148 -8.76 -24.81 -0.01
C GLY A 148 -10.16 -24.21 0.26
N PRO A 149 -11.06 -25.00 0.85
CA PRO A 149 -12.47 -24.62 1.08
C PRO A 149 -12.67 -23.53 2.14
N LYS A 150 -11.68 -23.29 3.01
CA LYS A 150 -11.72 -22.27 4.07
C LYS A 150 -11.05 -20.95 3.66
N ALA A 151 -10.65 -20.84 2.40
CA ALA A 151 -9.97 -19.66 1.89
C ALA A 151 -10.88 -18.42 1.94
N VAL A 152 -10.28 -17.28 2.30
CA VAL A 152 -10.92 -15.96 2.18
C VAL A 152 -11.23 -15.64 0.71
N LEU A 153 -12.18 -14.75 0.45
CA LEU A 153 -12.57 -14.38 -0.92
C LEU A 153 -11.41 -13.73 -1.69
N ALA A 154 -10.69 -12.82 -1.05
CA ALA A 154 -9.53 -12.11 -1.58
C ALA A 154 -8.59 -11.69 -0.45
N LEU A 155 -7.36 -11.32 -0.78
CA LEU A 155 -6.44 -10.61 0.11
C LEU A 155 -6.48 -9.11 -0.24
N LEU A 156 -6.70 -8.26 0.75
CA LEU A 156 -6.87 -6.82 0.61
C LEU A 156 -5.96 -6.05 1.56
N GLY A 157 -5.27 -5.03 1.05
CA GLY A 157 -4.57 -4.06 1.90
C GLY A 157 -3.31 -4.56 2.60
N ASN A 158 -2.77 -5.70 2.21
CA ASN A 158 -1.53 -6.22 2.79
C ASN A 158 -0.40 -5.18 2.76
N VAL A 159 0.46 -5.15 3.80
CA VAL A 159 1.43 -4.05 4.01
C VAL A 159 2.86 -4.46 3.70
N GLY A 160 3.52 -3.68 2.84
CA GLY A 160 4.97 -3.69 2.64
C GLY A 160 5.48 -4.49 1.46
N THR A 161 6.59 -4.04 0.88
CA THR A 161 7.24 -4.72 -0.25
C THR A 161 7.86 -6.07 0.15
N PRO A 162 8.70 -6.16 1.20
CA PRO A 162 9.35 -7.42 1.56
C PRO A 162 8.36 -8.50 2.01
N THR A 163 7.25 -8.12 2.63
CA THR A 163 6.16 -9.01 3.02
C THR A 163 5.37 -9.48 1.80
N MET A 164 5.11 -8.56 0.83
CA MET A 164 4.38 -8.88 -0.39
C MET A 164 5.15 -9.80 -1.33
N VAL A 165 6.47 -9.66 -1.40
CA VAL A 165 7.34 -10.58 -2.15
C VAL A 165 7.12 -12.05 -1.74
N ARG A 166 6.70 -12.28 -0.49
CA ARG A 166 6.42 -13.63 0.03
C ARG A 166 4.94 -14.01 -0.04
N ALA A 167 4.03 -13.07 0.18
CA ALA A 167 2.59 -13.32 0.23
C ALA A 167 1.93 -13.39 -1.15
N ALA A 168 2.29 -12.49 -2.07
CA ALA A 168 1.66 -12.41 -3.38
C ALA A 168 1.82 -13.69 -4.23
N PRO A 169 2.98 -14.39 -4.25
CA PRO A 169 3.11 -15.68 -4.94
C PRO A 169 2.13 -16.74 -4.43
N ILE A 170 1.85 -16.76 -3.12
CA ILE A 170 0.87 -17.71 -2.56
C ILE A 170 -0.54 -17.39 -3.07
N ALA A 171 -0.93 -16.12 -3.08
CA ALA A 171 -2.21 -15.69 -3.60
C ALA A 171 -2.37 -16.05 -5.09
N VAL A 172 -1.34 -15.80 -5.90
CA VAL A 172 -1.34 -16.13 -7.33
C VAL A 172 -1.43 -17.64 -7.57
N GLU A 173 -0.63 -18.45 -6.86
CA GLU A 173 -0.64 -19.90 -7.00
C GLU A 173 -2.00 -20.50 -6.61
N THR A 174 -2.61 -20.01 -5.54
CA THR A 174 -3.96 -20.43 -5.10
C THR A 174 -5.09 -19.85 -5.96
N GLY A 175 -4.80 -18.95 -6.90
CA GLY A 175 -5.82 -18.24 -7.67
C GLY A 175 -6.69 -17.34 -6.79
N THR A 176 -6.08 -16.64 -5.83
CA THR A 176 -6.75 -15.68 -4.95
C THR A 176 -6.43 -14.26 -5.39
N VAL A 177 -7.43 -13.40 -5.52
CA VAL A 177 -7.22 -11.99 -5.84
C VAL A 177 -6.42 -11.31 -4.73
N PHE A 178 -5.36 -10.59 -5.12
CA PHE A 178 -4.48 -9.82 -4.25
C PHE A 178 -4.64 -8.34 -4.58
N PHE A 179 -5.36 -7.61 -3.72
CA PHE A 179 -5.88 -6.30 -4.05
C PHE A 179 -5.34 -5.20 -3.15
N GLY A 180 -5.02 -4.05 -3.73
CA GLY A 180 -4.75 -2.80 -3.01
C GLY A 180 -3.65 -2.89 -1.97
N ALA A 181 -2.57 -3.64 -2.23
CA ALA A 181 -1.45 -3.75 -1.31
C ALA A 181 -0.83 -2.37 -1.01
N PHE A 182 -0.54 -2.11 0.26
CA PHE A 182 0.14 -0.90 0.71
C PHE A 182 1.63 -0.98 0.40
N THR A 183 1.95 -0.85 -0.89
CA THR A 183 3.31 -0.74 -1.42
C THR A 183 3.30 -0.16 -2.83
N GLY A 184 4.28 0.69 -3.14
CA GLY A 184 4.47 1.27 -4.47
C GLY A 184 5.45 0.52 -5.37
N ALA A 185 5.88 -0.70 -4.99
CA ALA A 185 6.86 -1.46 -5.76
C ALA A 185 6.28 -1.98 -7.08
N ALA A 186 6.55 -1.26 -8.18
CA ALA A 186 5.99 -1.56 -9.49
C ALA A 186 6.49 -2.89 -10.07
N THR A 187 7.78 -3.16 -9.94
CA THR A 187 8.42 -4.37 -10.48
C THR A 187 8.00 -5.65 -9.77
N VAL A 188 7.59 -5.55 -8.49
CA VAL A 188 7.24 -6.70 -7.65
C VAL A 188 5.78 -7.09 -7.81
N LEU A 189 4.87 -6.10 -7.92
CA LEU A 189 3.43 -6.33 -7.86
C LEU A 189 2.68 -5.92 -9.14
N ARG A 190 3.39 -5.34 -10.12
CA ARG A 190 2.78 -4.80 -11.34
C ARG A 190 3.44 -5.29 -12.60
N ASP A 191 4.36 -6.26 -12.47
CA ASP A 191 5.01 -6.87 -13.63
C ASP A 191 4.00 -7.71 -14.38
N THR A 192 3.64 -7.26 -15.58
CA THR A 192 2.73 -7.94 -16.50
C THR A 192 3.44 -8.87 -17.47
N THR A 193 4.76 -9.06 -17.35
CA THR A 193 5.53 -9.95 -18.24
C THR A 193 5.13 -11.40 -18.13
N CYS A 194 4.50 -11.80 -17.00
CA CYS A 194 3.87 -13.09 -16.82
C CYS A 194 2.37 -12.91 -16.57
N ALA A 195 1.56 -12.90 -17.62
CA ALA A 195 0.10 -12.76 -17.50
C ALA A 195 -0.55 -13.75 -16.53
N ALA A 196 -0.04 -14.99 -16.45
CA ALA A 196 -0.55 -16.00 -15.51
C ALA A 196 -0.26 -15.62 -14.04
N CYS A 197 0.81 -14.87 -13.78
CA CYS A 197 1.23 -14.45 -12.45
C CYS A 197 0.56 -13.15 -12.00
N SER A 198 0.45 -12.18 -12.89
CA SER A 198 -0.02 -10.83 -12.56
C SER A 198 -1.54 -10.66 -12.61
N LYS A 199 -2.26 -11.55 -13.27
CA LYS A 199 -3.70 -11.36 -13.49
C LYS A 199 -4.55 -11.27 -12.21
N TYR A 200 -4.07 -11.79 -11.09
CA TYR A 200 -4.77 -11.71 -9.81
C TYR A 200 -4.36 -10.52 -8.95
N ILE A 201 -3.40 -9.70 -9.40
CA ILE A 201 -2.84 -8.60 -8.62
C ILE A 201 -3.39 -7.27 -9.11
N PHE A 202 -4.05 -6.53 -8.21
CA PHE A 202 -4.63 -5.20 -8.48
C PHE A 202 -4.07 -4.17 -7.52
N ASN A 203 -3.66 -3.01 -8.03
CA ASN A 203 -3.06 -1.93 -7.25
C ASN A 203 -3.90 -0.66 -7.39
N VAL A 204 -4.19 -0.01 -6.27
CA VAL A 204 -5.00 1.23 -6.27
C VAL A 204 -4.12 2.46 -6.41
N ARG A 205 -2.95 2.46 -5.84
CA ARG A 205 -2.06 3.61 -5.64
C ARG A 205 -1.01 3.83 -6.75
N ALA A 206 -0.41 5.01 -6.77
CA ALA A 206 0.80 5.29 -7.54
C ALA A 206 2.00 4.43 -7.09
N SER A 207 2.95 4.20 -8.01
CA SER A 207 4.17 3.45 -7.73
C SER A 207 5.26 4.35 -7.13
N TYR A 208 6.27 3.73 -6.47
CA TYR A 208 7.46 4.48 -6.00
C TYR A 208 8.20 5.18 -7.14
N ALA A 209 8.19 4.63 -8.35
CA ALA A 209 8.76 5.31 -9.52
C ALA A 209 7.98 6.59 -9.87
N GLN A 210 6.66 6.58 -9.73
CA GLN A 210 5.81 7.76 -9.94
C GLN A 210 5.97 8.78 -8.81
N GLU A 211 6.08 8.33 -7.55
CA GLU A 211 6.41 9.20 -6.43
C GLU A 211 7.81 9.84 -6.61
N ALA A 212 8.80 9.03 -7.00
CA ALA A 212 10.15 9.51 -7.29
C ALA A 212 10.17 10.53 -8.45
N ARG A 213 9.33 10.32 -9.50
CA ARG A 213 9.22 11.25 -10.62
C ARG A 213 8.75 12.64 -10.16
N ALA A 214 7.74 12.70 -9.31
CA ALA A 214 7.25 13.95 -8.74
C ALA A 214 8.29 14.58 -7.78
N THR A 215 8.94 13.77 -6.97
CA THR A 215 10.03 14.19 -6.05
C THR A 215 11.21 14.81 -6.82
N MET A 216 11.63 14.22 -7.94
CA MET A 216 12.74 14.76 -8.74
C MET A 216 12.40 16.11 -9.39
N GLU A 217 11.15 16.34 -9.81
CA GLU A 217 10.70 17.67 -10.26
C GLU A 217 10.81 18.71 -9.13
N LEU A 218 10.43 18.34 -7.92
CA LEU A 218 10.60 19.20 -6.75
C LEU A 218 12.09 19.48 -6.47
N PHE A 219 12.95 18.47 -6.50
CA PHE A 219 14.38 18.64 -6.30
C PHE A 219 14.99 19.61 -7.31
N LYS A 220 14.64 19.44 -8.60
CA LYS A 220 15.04 20.37 -9.66
C LYS A 220 14.56 21.81 -9.40
N LYS A 221 13.30 21.98 -9.00
CA LYS A 221 12.74 23.30 -8.63
C LYS A 221 13.48 23.93 -7.43
N LYS A 222 13.91 23.11 -6.47
CA LYS A 222 14.65 23.55 -5.27
C LYS A 222 16.14 23.78 -5.53
N GLY A 223 16.64 23.57 -6.74
CA GLY A 223 18.01 23.86 -7.15
C GLY A 223 18.99 22.71 -7.00
N VAL A 224 18.51 21.48 -6.97
CA VAL A 224 19.37 20.28 -7.13
C VAL A 224 19.79 20.19 -8.59
N THR A 225 21.12 20.20 -8.87
CA THR A 225 21.68 20.41 -10.21
C THR A 225 22.22 19.15 -10.86
N ASP A 226 22.62 18.17 -10.06
CA ASP A 226 23.28 16.96 -10.55
C ASP A 226 23.10 15.77 -9.58
N TYR A 227 23.46 14.56 -10.03
CA TYR A 227 23.25 13.33 -9.26
C TYR A 227 24.08 13.25 -7.97
N THR A 228 25.21 13.98 -7.86
CA THR A 228 26.02 13.98 -6.63
C THR A 228 25.32 14.73 -5.49
N ARG A 229 24.30 15.54 -5.82
CA ARG A 229 23.45 16.26 -4.88
C ARG A 229 22.11 15.56 -4.63
N VAL A 230 21.97 14.35 -5.13
CA VAL A 230 20.83 13.46 -4.83
C VAL A 230 21.36 12.30 -3.97
N ILE A 231 20.66 12.02 -2.89
CA ILE A 231 20.97 10.93 -1.97
C ILE A 231 19.73 10.04 -1.85
N SER A 232 19.93 8.72 -1.80
CA SER A 232 18.93 7.76 -1.35
C SER A 232 19.23 7.35 0.08
N PHE A 233 18.26 7.50 0.99
CA PHE A 233 18.25 6.80 2.26
C PHE A 233 17.15 5.74 2.21
N ASP A 234 17.51 4.47 2.31
CA ASP A 234 16.56 3.41 2.03
C ASP A 234 16.77 2.13 2.86
N GLN A 235 15.66 1.37 3.03
CA GLN A 235 15.69 0.08 3.69
C GLN A 235 16.50 -0.94 2.87
N ASN A 236 17.35 -1.72 3.53
CA ASN A 236 18.25 -2.68 2.85
C ASN A 236 17.52 -3.98 2.47
N ASP A 237 16.53 -3.86 1.58
CA ASP A 237 15.81 -4.99 0.97
C ASP A 237 15.02 -4.52 -0.27
N SER A 238 14.06 -5.35 -0.73
CA SER A 238 13.24 -5.09 -1.92
C SER A 238 12.45 -3.78 -1.87
N TYR A 239 12.13 -3.25 -0.69
CA TYR A 239 11.46 -1.96 -0.54
C TYR A 239 12.40 -0.82 -0.96
N GLY A 240 13.58 -0.73 -0.35
CA GLY A 240 14.55 0.27 -0.73
C GLY A 240 15.06 0.11 -2.16
N ASP A 241 15.18 -1.13 -2.66
CA ASP A 241 15.60 -1.37 -4.04
C ASP A 241 14.56 -0.87 -5.05
N ALA A 242 13.27 -1.04 -4.77
CA ALA A 242 12.20 -0.51 -5.61
C ALA A 242 12.19 1.03 -5.63
N GLY A 243 12.37 1.67 -4.46
CA GLY A 243 12.47 3.13 -4.37
C GLY A 243 13.69 3.68 -5.09
N TYR A 244 14.86 3.06 -4.89
CA TYR A 244 16.09 3.48 -5.55
C TYR A 244 16.03 3.32 -7.08
N SER A 245 15.48 2.21 -7.57
CA SER A 245 15.28 2.00 -9.00
C SER A 245 14.38 3.09 -9.60
N GLY A 246 13.28 3.41 -8.89
CA GLY A 246 12.40 4.52 -9.26
C GLY A 246 13.12 5.87 -9.26
N LEU A 247 13.99 6.14 -8.28
CA LEU A 247 14.77 7.37 -8.20
C LEU A 247 15.75 7.51 -9.37
N VAL A 248 16.46 6.47 -9.73
CA VAL A 248 17.40 6.47 -10.88
C VAL A 248 16.66 6.74 -12.19
N GLN A 249 15.51 6.10 -12.39
CA GLN A 249 14.65 6.36 -13.56
C GLN A 249 14.14 7.81 -13.56
N ALA A 250 13.61 8.28 -12.44
CA ALA A 250 13.09 9.63 -12.29
C ALA A 250 14.17 10.70 -12.52
N TYR A 251 15.37 10.46 -12.01
CA TYR A 251 16.51 11.35 -12.28
C TYR A 251 16.78 11.45 -13.77
N THR A 252 16.84 10.32 -14.46
CA THR A 252 17.08 10.27 -15.91
C THR A 252 16.00 11.04 -16.67
N ASP A 253 14.75 10.83 -16.33
CA ASP A 253 13.61 11.47 -17.01
C ASP A 253 13.55 13.00 -16.79
N VAL A 254 13.90 13.46 -15.57
CA VAL A 254 13.80 14.89 -15.20
C VAL A 254 15.05 15.67 -15.60
N MET A 255 16.22 15.06 -15.46
CA MET A 255 17.50 15.74 -15.73
C MET A 255 17.98 15.54 -17.17
N GLY A 256 17.37 14.61 -17.93
CA GLY A 256 17.68 14.35 -19.33
C GLY A 256 18.94 13.49 -19.58
N ALA A 257 19.57 12.97 -18.51
CA ALA A 257 20.72 12.08 -18.59
C ALA A 257 20.76 11.14 -17.40
N ALA A 258 21.24 9.92 -17.61
CA ALA A 258 21.44 8.97 -16.51
C ALA A 258 22.46 9.48 -15.50
N PRO A 259 22.37 9.07 -14.20
CA PRO A 259 23.41 9.37 -13.22
C PRO A 259 24.79 8.87 -13.72
N GLY A 260 25.81 9.70 -13.59
CA GLY A 260 27.17 9.34 -13.98
C GLY A 260 27.93 8.55 -12.91
N GLY A 261 29.12 8.09 -13.23
CA GLY A 261 30.05 7.47 -12.26
C GLY A 261 29.47 6.25 -11.56
N SER A 262 29.48 6.29 -10.21
CA SER A 262 28.93 5.24 -9.34
C SER A 262 27.40 5.32 -9.14
N GLY A 263 26.72 6.24 -9.82
CA GLY A 263 25.29 6.47 -9.66
C GLY A 263 24.93 7.39 -8.48
N ILE A 264 23.67 7.41 -8.09
CA ILE A 264 23.16 8.13 -6.92
C ILE A 264 23.64 7.40 -5.66
N THR A 265 24.20 8.16 -4.71
CA THR A 265 24.72 7.60 -3.45
C THR A 265 23.58 7.10 -2.57
N ARG A 266 23.75 5.89 -2.02
CA ARG A 266 22.79 5.22 -1.14
C ARG A 266 23.35 5.04 0.27
N PHE A 267 22.48 5.26 1.26
CA PHE A 267 22.72 4.91 2.67
C PHE A 267 21.56 3.99 3.10
N ARG A 268 21.88 2.79 3.60
CA ARG A 268 20.91 1.73 3.76
C ARG A 268 20.82 1.23 5.21
N TYR A 269 19.64 1.29 5.81
CA TYR A 269 19.40 0.75 7.16
C TYR A 269 18.78 -0.66 7.10
N THR A 270 18.89 -1.40 8.19
CA THR A 270 18.33 -2.75 8.32
C THR A 270 16.85 -2.68 8.70
N ARG A 271 15.98 -3.42 7.99
CA ARG A 271 14.55 -3.51 8.29
C ARG A 271 14.29 -3.90 9.76
N ASN A 272 13.34 -3.23 10.40
CA ASN A 272 12.96 -3.42 11.80
C ASN A 272 14.11 -3.20 12.82
N ASP A 273 15.20 -2.54 12.41
CA ASP A 273 16.37 -2.28 13.25
C ASP A 273 16.86 -0.84 13.06
N ASP A 274 16.23 0.08 13.79
CA ASP A 274 16.59 1.50 13.74
C ASP A 274 17.99 1.75 14.37
N THR A 275 18.55 0.77 15.12
CA THR A 275 19.92 0.89 15.65
C THR A 275 21.00 0.83 14.58
N SER A 276 20.65 0.43 13.36
CA SER A 276 21.55 0.49 12.19
C SER A 276 21.65 1.89 11.56
N VAL A 277 20.74 2.83 11.88
CA VAL A 277 20.69 4.19 11.29
C VAL A 277 21.89 5.06 11.62
N PRO A 278 22.42 5.11 12.87
CA PRO A 278 23.53 5.98 13.21
C PRO A 278 24.78 5.78 12.32
N ALA A 279 25.13 4.54 11.96
CA ALA A 279 26.25 4.26 11.08
C ALA A 279 26.03 4.85 9.67
N GLN A 280 24.81 4.79 9.17
CA GLN A 280 24.43 5.36 7.87
C GLN A 280 24.44 6.89 7.91
N SER A 281 24.02 7.48 9.02
CA SER A 281 24.06 8.94 9.22
C SER A 281 25.50 9.46 9.20
N VAL A 282 26.43 8.82 9.91
CA VAL A 282 27.86 9.19 9.90
C VAL A 282 28.46 9.05 8.50
N ALA A 283 28.10 8.03 7.75
CA ALA A 283 28.55 7.87 6.36
C ALA A 283 27.99 8.99 5.45
N ALA A 284 26.73 9.37 5.63
CA ALA A 284 26.12 10.49 4.91
C ALA A 284 26.76 11.84 5.27
N GLU A 285 27.04 12.09 6.54
CA GLU A 285 27.74 13.28 7.02
C GLU A 285 29.13 13.43 6.37
N SER A 286 29.86 12.32 6.28
CA SER A 286 31.18 12.29 5.64
C SER A 286 31.10 12.61 4.14
N TYR A 287 30.11 12.05 3.45
CA TYR A 287 29.84 12.35 2.04
C TYR A 287 29.47 13.82 1.83
N LEU A 288 28.61 14.39 2.67
CA LEU A 288 28.19 15.79 2.62
C LEU A 288 29.34 16.75 2.94
N ALA A 289 30.20 16.40 3.88
CA ALA A 289 31.41 17.17 4.19
C ALA A 289 32.36 17.25 2.98
N GLN A 290 32.53 16.14 2.26
CA GLN A 290 33.32 16.10 1.03
C GLN A 290 32.72 16.99 -0.08
N ILE A 291 31.38 16.96 -0.27
CA ILE A 291 30.72 17.86 -1.23
C ILE A 291 30.95 19.32 -0.87
N LEU A 292 30.75 19.69 0.40
CA LEU A 292 30.96 21.06 0.87
C LEU A 292 32.45 21.53 0.73
N GLY A 293 33.39 20.61 0.96
CA GLY A 293 34.81 20.88 0.78
C GLY A 293 35.24 21.16 -0.67
N ASN A 294 34.55 20.53 -1.61
CA ASN A 294 34.81 20.62 -3.06
C ASN A 294 33.97 21.66 -3.79
N THR A 295 33.07 22.36 -3.10
CA THR A 295 32.11 23.30 -3.71
C THR A 295 32.20 24.66 -3.02
N SER A 296 31.96 25.74 -3.75
CA SER A 296 31.78 27.09 -3.20
C SER A 296 30.30 27.47 -3.19
N GLY A 297 29.91 28.33 -2.22
CA GLY A 297 28.53 28.83 -2.13
C GLY A 297 27.55 27.85 -1.50
N THR A 298 26.24 28.07 -1.74
CA THR A 298 25.16 27.24 -1.20
C THR A 298 25.01 25.94 -1.99
N VAL A 299 24.79 24.85 -1.26
CA VAL A 299 24.56 23.51 -1.82
C VAL A 299 23.17 23.02 -1.37
N THR A 300 22.32 22.71 -2.33
CA THR A 300 21.03 22.05 -2.06
C THR A 300 21.19 20.54 -2.28
N ILE A 301 20.81 19.76 -1.29
CA ILE A 301 20.82 18.29 -1.34
C ILE A 301 19.38 17.79 -1.30
N GLY A 302 18.98 17.05 -2.32
CA GLY A 302 17.74 16.29 -2.35
C GLY A 302 17.97 14.89 -1.78
N ILE A 303 17.22 14.52 -0.76
CA ILE A 303 17.30 13.21 -0.14
C ILE A 303 15.97 12.51 -0.36
N MET A 304 15.94 11.52 -1.25
CA MET A 304 14.79 10.64 -1.40
C MET A 304 14.90 9.51 -0.38
N MET A 305 13.84 9.34 0.38
CA MET A 305 13.78 8.44 1.50
C MET A 305 12.75 7.34 1.24
N THR A 306 13.23 6.09 1.16
CA THR A 306 12.41 4.88 1.00
C THR A 306 12.56 4.06 2.28
N ASP A 307 11.92 4.54 3.33
CA ASP A 307 12.12 4.13 4.71
C ASP A 307 10.79 4.02 5.48
N THR A 308 10.89 3.68 6.74
CA THR A 308 9.79 3.72 7.70
C THR A 308 10.02 4.85 8.70
N TYR A 309 8.93 5.35 9.30
CA TYR A 309 8.92 6.55 10.16
C TYR A 309 9.96 6.53 11.30
N GLY A 310 10.30 5.34 11.83
CA GLY A 310 11.33 5.17 12.86
C GLY A 310 12.70 5.57 12.34
N ALA A 311 13.18 4.81 11.36
CA ALA A 311 14.49 5.00 10.75
C ALA A 311 14.63 6.35 10.03
N GLY A 312 13.60 6.76 9.29
CA GLY A 312 13.59 8.06 8.58
C GLY A 312 13.68 9.24 9.52
N GLY A 313 12.91 9.22 10.61
CA GLY A 313 12.97 10.27 11.62
C GLY A 313 14.36 10.37 12.28
N ASP A 314 14.97 9.23 12.62
CA ASP A 314 16.31 9.22 13.23
C ASP A 314 17.39 9.74 12.27
N PHE A 315 17.30 9.40 10.98
CA PHE A 315 18.22 9.91 9.97
C PHE A 315 18.08 11.43 9.76
N ILE A 316 16.85 11.95 9.67
CA ILE A 316 16.58 13.40 9.56
C ILE A 316 17.15 14.13 10.78
N ILE A 317 16.86 13.65 12.00
CA ILE A 317 17.35 14.23 13.25
C ILE A 317 18.89 14.25 13.28
N ALA A 318 19.54 13.15 12.93
CA ALA A 318 21.00 13.05 12.92
C ALA A 318 21.62 14.06 11.94
N LEU A 319 21.15 14.13 10.69
CA LEU A 319 21.68 15.07 9.71
C LEU A 319 21.45 16.53 10.08
N ARG A 320 20.29 16.86 10.68
CA ARG A 320 20.01 18.21 11.19
C ARG A 320 20.94 18.58 12.35
N ASN A 321 21.15 17.66 13.30
CA ASN A 321 22.09 17.88 14.40
C ASN A 321 23.50 18.09 13.89
N TRP A 322 23.98 17.30 12.94
CA TRP A 322 25.28 17.49 12.31
C TRP A 322 25.38 18.82 11.56
N GLN A 323 24.33 19.23 10.83
CA GLN A 323 24.30 20.50 10.08
C GLN A 323 24.57 21.70 10.99
N TYR A 324 24.02 21.70 12.20
CA TYR A 324 24.07 22.82 13.15
C TYR A 324 25.04 22.59 14.31
N ALA A 325 25.77 21.47 14.32
CA ALA A 325 26.78 21.23 15.35
C ALA A 325 27.92 22.26 15.30
N ASN A 326 28.26 22.79 16.46
CA ASN A 326 29.46 23.62 16.64
C ASN A 326 30.70 22.71 16.70
N ASP A 327 31.17 22.27 15.54
CA ASP A 327 32.32 21.43 15.42
C ASP A 327 33.57 22.29 15.05
N SER A 328 34.50 22.41 15.96
CA SER A 328 35.74 23.18 15.75
C SER A 328 36.58 22.63 14.59
N GLN A 329 36.48 21.36 14.25
CA GLN A 329 37.21 20.74 13.14
C GLN A 329 36.55 20.96 11.77
N GLN A 330 35.26 21.34 11.72
CA GLN A 330 34.48 21.53 10.48
C GLN A 330 33.93 22.96 10.32
N THR A 331 34.39 23.92 11.10
CA THR A 331 33.93 25.32 11.01
C THR A 331 34.17 25.96 9.64
N ASN A 332 35.20 25.50 8.92
CA ASN A 332 35.52 25.94 7.57
C ASN A 332 34.44 25.50 6.51
N LEU A 333 33.64 24.50 6.80
CA LEU A 333 32.58 24.03 5.90
C LEU A 333 31.36 24.94 5.93
N MET A 334 31.17 25.72 6.99
CA MET A 334 30.01 26.62 7.16
C MET A 334 28.66 25.90 6.91
N LYS A 335 28.51 24.69 7.46
CA LYS A 335 27.37 23.75 7.17
C LYS A 335 26.00 24.43 7.31
N ALA A 336 25.79 25.12 8.42
CA ALA A 336 24.49 25.74 8.72
C ALA A 336 24.05 26.80 7.69
N SER A 337 25.00 27.57 7.13
CA SER A 337 24.68 28.64 6.18
C SER A 337 24.74 28.19 4.72
N ARG A 338 25.54 27.19 4.39
CA ARG A 338 25.74 26.73 3.01
C ARG A 338 24.89 25.55 2.60
N LEU A 339 24.54 24.64 3.53
CA LEU A 339 23.82 23.41 3.23
C LEU A 339 22.32 23.59 3.37
N LYS A 340 21.59 23.22 2.33
CA LYS A 340 20.13 23.15 2.32
C LYS A 340 19.69 21.71 2.05
N PHE A 341 18.90 21.15 2.95
CA PHE A 341 18.28 19.85 2.77
C PHE A 341 16.85 19.97 2.22
N VAL A 342 16.49 19.05 1.35
CA VAL A 342 15.12 18.75 0.97
C VAL A 342 14.92 17.26 1.17
N PHE A 343 14.32 16.88 2.31
CA PHE A 343 13.98 15.49 2.62
C PHE A 343 12.64 15.16 1.96
N SER A 344 12.58 14.10 1.17
CA SER A 344 11.33 13.66 0.55
C SER A 344 11.13 12.16 0.77
N ASN A 345 10.20 11.84 1.66
CA ASN A 345 9.83 10.47 1.97
C ASN A 345 8.74 9.99 1.01
N VAL A 346 8.76 8.71 0.64
CA VAL A 346 7.62 8.09 -0.07
C VAL A 346 6.46 7.88 0.90
N SER A 347 5.25 7.81 0.38
CA SER A 347 4.00 7.68 1.15
C SER A 347 3.96 6.50 2.13
N PHE A 348 4.70 5.44 1.83
CA PHE A 348 4.81 4.25 2.70
C PHE A 348 5.51 4.53 4.04
N VAL A 349 6.22 5.64 4.18
CA VAL A 349 6.93 5.99 5.43
C VAL A 349 6.02 5.95 6.68
N GLY A 350 4.71 6.12 6.52
CA GLY A 350 3.77 6.37 7.61
C GLY A 350 3.76 7.84 8.00
N PRO A 351 3.18 8.72 7.16
CA PRO A 351 3.34 10.18 7.25
C PRO A 351 3.00 10.77 8.62
N ASN A 352 1.90 10.31 9.22
CA ASN A 352 1.48 10.78 10.53
C ASN A 352 2.47 10.38 11.64
N ALA A 353 2.93 9.12 11.64
CA ALA A 353 3.90 8.65 12.64
C ALA A 353 5.28 9.33 12.49
N LEU A 354 5.70 9.64 11.23
CA LEU A 354 6.90 10.45 11.00
C LEU A 354 6.72 11.87 11.52
N SER A 355 5.57 12.50 11.24
CA SER A 355 5.23 13.83 11.77
C SER A 355 5.30 13.86 13.28
N ASP A 356 4.63 12.92 13.94
CA ASP A 356 4.60 12.81 15.41
C ASP A 356 6.01 12.68 15.99
N LYS A 357 6.85 11.81 15.40
CA LYS A 357 8.23 11.61 15.83
C LYS A 357 9.07 12.89 15.73
N LEU A 358 9.00 13.60 14.61
CA LEU A 358 9.79 14.82 14.38
C LEU A 358 9.28 16.00 15.21
N VAL A 359 7.96 16.16 15.36
CA VAL A 359 7.36 17.17 16.22
C VAL A 359 7.72 16.93 17.70
N GLN A 360 7.65 15.68 18.15
CA GLN A 360 8.06 15.30 19.51
C GLN A 360 9.56 15.55 19.75
N ALA A 361 10.41 15.36 18.76
CA ALA A 361 11.82 15.69 18.85
C ALA A 361 12.08 17.22 18.96
N GLY A 362 11.14 18.04 18.49
CA GLY A 362 11.11 19.49 18.66
C GLY A 362 12.06 20.22 17.69
N THR A 363 13.07 20.90 18.24
CA THR A 363 13.99 21.74 17.48
C THR A 363 15.45 21.29 17.64
N VAL A 364 16.24 21.57 16.61
CA VAL A 364 17.68 21.32 16.63
C VAL A 364 18.34 22.13 17.75
N ALA A 365 19.15 21.47 18.56
CA ALA A 365 19.91 22.13 19.61
C ALA A 365 20.73 23.28 19.03
N ASN A 366 20.74 24.42 19.66
CA ASN A 366 21.50 25.63 19.28
C ASN A 366 21.05 26.35 18.00
N ALA A 367 19.92 25.95 17.36
CA ALA A 367 19.51 26.56 16.10
C ALA A 367 18.03 27.02 16.08
N SER A 368 17.20 26.60 17.01
CA SER A 368 15.73 26.86 17.02
C SER A 368 15.04 26.47 15.70
N ILE A 369 15.61 25.52 14.97
CA ILE A 369 15.09 24.99 13.69
C ILE A 369 14.27 23.75 14.00
N PRO A 370 12.99 23.68 13.63
CA PRO A 370 12.17 22.48 13.80
C PRO A 370 12.74 21.33 12.96
N TYR A 371 12.77 20.11 13.50
CA TYR A 371 13.22 18.94 12.73
C TYR A 371 12.33 18.66 11.50
N VAL A 372 11.07 19.09 11.51
CA VAL A 372 10.13 18.99 10.38
C VAL A 372 10.43 19.96 9.23
N GLN A 373 11.35 20.92 9.40
CA GLN A 373 11.63 21.89 8.35
C GLN A 373 12.13 21.23 7.07
N ASP A 374 11.53 21.59 5.91
CA ASP A 374 11.84 21.01 4.60
C ASP A 374 11.73 19.45 4.55
N VAL A 375 10.90 18.88 5.43
CA VAL A 375 10.52 17.47 5.37
C VAL A 375 9.22 17.34 4.61
N ILE A 376 9.29 16.61 3.52
CA ILE A 376 8.20 16.41 2.56
C ILE A 376 7.87 14.93 2.55
N VAL A 377 6.59 14.62 2.36
CA VAL A 377 6.12 13.27 2.11
C VAL A 377 5.27 13.30 0.84
N SER A 378 5.61 12.45 -0.13
CA SER A 378 4.71 12.18 -1.24
C SER A 378 3.52 11.37 -0.73
N GLN A 379 2.34 11.64 -1.25
CA GLN A 379 1.10 10.95 -0.89
C GLN A 379 0.48 10.36 -2.16
N VAL A 380 -0.25 9.29 -2.00
CA VAL A 380 -0.96 8.61 -3.09
C VAL A 380 -2.48 8.72 -2.93
N VAL A 381 -2.89 9.47 -1.93
CA VAL A 381 -4.27 9.90 -1.65
C VAL A 381 -4.25 11.40 -1.35
N PRO A 382 -5.37 12.11 -1.52
CA PRO A 382 -5.48 13.53 -1.19
C PRO A 382 -5.18 13.82 0.28
N ASN A 383 -4.88 15.07 0.59
CA ASN A 383 -4.66 15.50 1.96
C ASN A 383 -5.98 15.50 2.74
N TYR A 384 -6.13 14.56 3.66
CA TYR A 384 -7.35 14.40 4.47
C TYR A 384 -7.71 15.63 5.30
N GLN A 385 -6.75 16.54 5.58
CA GLN A 385 -6.98 17.75 6.38
C GLN A 385 -7.58 18.89 5.55
N SER A 386 -7.42 18.91 4.24
CA SER A 386 -7.76 20.08 3.41
C SER A 386 -8.51 19.75 2.12
N ASP A 387 -8.59 18.48 1.73
CA ASP A 387 -9.30 18.06 0.53
C ASP A 387 -10.81 17.93 0.81
N SER A 388 -11.63 18.33 -0.17
CA SER A 388 -13.09 18.33 -0.06
C SER A 388 -13.77 17.34 -1.01
N SER A 389 -13.02 16.40 -1.58
CA SER A 389 -13.60 15.33 -2.38
C SER A 389 -14.54 14.45 -1.54
N ASP A 390 -15.55 13.88 -2.17
CA ASP A 390 -16.58 13.09 -1.48
C ASP A 390 -15.97 11.93 -0.68
N VAL A 391 -14.92 11.30 -1.21
CA VAL A 391 -14.23 10.20 -0.51
C VAL A 391 -13.52 10.66 0.76
N VAL A 392 -12.90 11.83 0.75
CA VAL A 392 -12.22 12.39 1.93
C VAL A 392 -13.25 12.86 2.97
N VAL A 393 -14.33 13.50 2.52
CA VAL A 393 -15.42 13.95 3.41
C VAL A 393 -16.07 12.74 4.10
N ALA A 394 -16.40 11.68 3.36
CA ALA A 394 -16.97 10.45 3.91
C ALA A 394 -16.02 9.80 4.91
N TYR A 395 -14.75 9.64 4.55
CA TYR A 395 -13.72 9.11 5.44
C TYR A 395 -13.62 9.90 6.76
N ASN A 396 -13.54 11.24 6.66
CA ASN A 396 -13.43 12.09 7.84
C ASN A 396 -14.65 11.99 8.78
N GLN A 397 -15.85 11.83 8.22
CA GLN A 397 -17.08 11.62 9.01
C GLN A 397 -17.06 10.26 9.72
N LEU A 398 -16.68 9.20 9.02
CA LEU A 398 -16.65 7.85 9.56
C LEU A 398 -15.58 7.66 10.63
N ILE A 399 -14.37 8.18 10.41
CA ILE A 399 -13.28 8.05 11.39
C ILE A 399 -13.58 8.86 12.67
N ALA A 400 -14.20 10.04 12.51
CA ALA A 400 -14.65 10.84 13.65
C ALA A 400 -15.75 10.13 14.44
N ALA A 401 -16.73 9.51 13.77
CA ALA A 401 -17.78 8.72 14.41
C ALA A 401 -17.21 7.49 15.16
N LYS A 402 -16.12 6.92 14.68
CA LYS A 402 -15.40 5.82 15.35
C LYS A 402 -14.52 6.30 16.52
N GLY A 403 -14.32 7.63 16.68
CA GLY A 403 -13.46 8.22 17.71
C GLY A 403 -11.97 7.96 17.47
N ALA A 404 -11.57 7.67 16.23
CA ALA A 404 -10.19 7.44 15.84
C ALA A 404 -9.55 8.69 15.21
N GLN A 405 -8.21 8.70 15.11
CA GLN A 405 -7.48 9.80 14.49
C GLN A 405 -7.36 9.59 12.98
N PRO A 406 -7.62 10.61 12.16
CA PRO A 406 -7.45 10.52 10.72
C PRO A 406 -5.96 10.49 10.33
N GLY A 407 -5.66 9.81 9.21
CA GLY A 407 -4.30 9.74 8.70
C GLY A 407 -4.26 9.28 7.24
N PHE A 408 -3.12 9.52 6.57
CA PHE A 408 -2.95 9.14 5.18
C PHE A 408 -3.01 7.63 4.98
N THR A 409 -2.40 6.84 5.86
CA THR A 409 -2.41 5.38 5.76
C THR A 409 -3.82 4.81 5.89
N SER A 410 -4.63 5.31 6.83
CA SER A 410 -6.01 4.84 6.97
C SER A 410 -6.93 5.36 5.86
N LEU A 411 -6.68 6.56 5.33
CA LEU A 411 -7.38 7.03 4.12
C LEU A 411 -7.06 6.13 2.91
N GLU A 412 -5.80 5.72 2.73
CA GLU A 412 -5.42 4.81 1.64
C GLU A 412 -6.09 3.43 1.79
N GLY A 413 -6.15 2.89 3.03
CA GLY A 413 -6.89 1.67 3.32
C GLY A 413 -8.38 1.80 2.98
N TYR A 414 -9.00 2.92 3.37
CA TYR A 414 -10.40 3.22 3.05
C TYR A 414 -10.64 3.31 1.54
N VAL A 415 -9.81 4.06 0.82
CA VAL A 415 -9.92 4.20 -0.65
C VAL A 415 -9.75 2.84 -1.33
N SER A 416 -8.74 2.05 -0.94
CA SER A 416 -8.51 0.72 -1.51
C SER A 416 -9.71 -0.20 -1.30
N ALA A 417 -10.30 -0.18 -0.10
CA ALA A 417 -11.49 -0.96 0.21
C ALA A 417 -12.73 -0.45 -0.57
N ARG A 418 -12.89 0.86 -0.78
CA ARG A 418 -14.00 1.42 -1.57
C ARG A 418 -13.93 0.96 -3.04
N VAL A 419 -12.72 0.95 -3.64
CA VAL A 419 -12.54 0.42 -5.01
C VAL A 419 -12.85 -1.09 -5.06
N PHE A 420 -12.39 -1.84 -4.07
CA PHE A 420 -12.69 -3.27 -3.96
C PHE A 420 -14.19 -3.54 -3.81
N ILE A 421 -14.87 -2.83 -2.91
CA ILE A 421 -16.34 -2.93 -2.70
C ILE A 421 -17.11 -2.60 -3.97
N ALA A 422 -16.69 -1.57 -4.72
CA ALA A 422 -17.34 -1.24 -5.98
C ALA A 422 -17.27 -2.39 -7.00
N GLY A 423 -16.14 -3.10 -7.06
CA GLY A 423 -16.03 -4.33 -7.85
C GLY A 423 -16.97 -5.43 -7.36
N LEU A 424 -17.06 -5.64 -6.05
CA LEU A 424 -18.00 -6.63 -5.49
C LEU A 424 -19.47 -6.29 -5.79
N LEU A 425 -19.82 -5.01 -5.76
CA LEU A 425 -21.19 -4.54 -6.08
C LEU A 425 -21.51 -4.68 -7.58
N ALA A 426 -20.51 -4.47 -8.45
CA ALA A 426 -20.67 -4.62 -9.89
C ALA A 426 -20.69 -6.09 -10.35
N HIS A 427 -20.15 -7.00 -9.53
CA HIS A 427 -20.02 -8.40 -9.86
C HIS A 427 -21.40 -9.09 -10.00
N GLN A 428 -21.50 -10.00 -10.97
CA GLN A 428 -22.67 -10.83 -11.19
C GLN A 428 -22.28 -12.33 -11.09
N GLY A 429 -23.15 -13.12 -10.51
CA GLY A 429 -22.94 -14.56 -10.35
C GLY A 429 -22.06 -14.96 -9.16
N PRO A 430 -21.53 -16.18 -9.14
CA PRO A 430 -20.70 -16.69 -8.06
C PRO A 430 -19.38 -15.96 -7.95
N PHE A 431 -18.92 -15.68 -6.73
CA PHE A 431 -17.62 -15.12 -6.49
C PHE A 431 -16.52 -16.15 -6.68
N THR A 432 -15.88 -16.14 -7.84
CA THR A 432 -14.66 -16.88 -8.12
C THR A 432 -13.52 -15.90 -8.39
N ALA A 433 -12.26 -16.33 -8.28
CA ALA A 433 -11.14 -15.46 -8.60
C ALA A 433 -11.19 -14.97 -10.05
N GLU A 434 -11.53 -15.86 -10.98
CA GLU A 434 -11.61 -15.54 -12.40
C GLU A 434 -12.72 -14.52 -12.71
N SER A 435 -13.89 -14.71 -12.11
CA SER A 435 -15.01 -13.78 -12.31
C SER A 435 -14.74 -12.42 -11.65
N LEU A 436 -14.06 -12.39 -10.51
CA LEU A 436 -13.63 -11.14 -9.87
C LEU A 436 -12.58 -10.40 -10.71
N VAL A 437 -11.59 -11.10 -11.27
CA VAL A 437 -10.60 -10.50 -12.18
C VAL A 437 -11.31 -9.81 -13.34
N SER A 438 -12.21 -10.54 -14.06
CA SER A 438 -12.97 -9.97 -15.19
C SER A 438 -13.81 -8.77 -14.76
N THR A 439 -14.39 -8.81 -13.57
CA THR A 439 -15.19 -7.68 -13.05
C THR A 439 -14.31 -6.46 -12.77
N PHE A 440 -13.17 -6.63 -12.11
CA PHE A 440 -12.26 -5.51 -11.86
C PHE A 440 -11.70 -4.92 -13.16
N GLU A 441 -11.32 -5.75 -14.12
CA GLU A 441 -10.82 -5.30 -15.45
C GLU A 441 -11.87 -4.52 -16.24
N SER A 442 -13.17 -4.72 -15.95
CA SER A 442 -14.28 -4.00 -16.58
C SER A 442 -14.86 -2.88 -15.71
N LEU A 443 -14.29 -2.64 -14.52
CA LEU A 443 -14.82 -1.64 -13.58
C LEU A 443 -14.60 -0.24 -14.17
N PRO A 444 -15.67 0.57 -14.32
CA PRO A 444 -15.51 1.95 -14.78
C PRO A 444 -14.76 2.80 -13.75
N ASP A 445 -14.26 3.95 -14.19
CA ASP A 445 -13.73 4.95 -13.26
C ASP A 445 -14.82 5.39 -12.28
N LEU A 446 -14.51 5.28 -10.99
CA LEU A 446 -15.45 5.54 -9.89
C LEU A 446 -15.53 7.02 -9.51
N SER A 447 -14.72 7.88 -10.12
CA SER A 447 -14.66 9.32 -9.82
C SER A 447 -14.54 9.63 -8.32
N LEU A 448 -13.69 8.87 -7.60
CA LEU A 448 -13.51 8.99 -6.15
C LEU A 448 -12.86 10.31 -5.71
N GLY A 449 -12.41 11.16 -6.63
CA GLY A 449 -11.68 12.40 -6.29
C GLY A 449 -10.22 12.18 -5.88
N ILE A 450 -9.66 11.01 -6.16
CA ILE A 450 -8.25 10.68 -5.87
C ILE A 450 -7.32 11.03 -7.05
N GLY A 451 -7.57 12.14 -7.69
CA GLY A 451 -6.81 12.62 -8.84
C GLY A 451 -7.19 11.89 -10.13
N ALA A 452 -6.27 11.86 -11.10
CA ALA A 452 -6.48 11.13 -12.33
C ALA A 452 -6.42 9.62 -12.08
N THR A 453 -7.49 8.92 -12.45
CA THR A 453 -7.61 7.47 -12.40
C THR A 453 -7.67 6.91 -13.81
N SER A 454 -7.09 5.74 -14.03
CA SER A 454 -7.14 5.06 -15.33
C SER A 454 -8.18 3.96 -15.38
N GLY A 455 -8.79 3.63 -14.23
CA GLY A 455 -9.53 2.39 -14.08
C GLY A 455 -8.63 1.16 -14.22
N PHE A 456 -9.22 -0.02 -14.17
CA PHE A 456 -8.52 -1.26 -14.49
C PHE A 456 -8.83 -1.71 -15.91
N SER A 457 -7.94 -2.50 -16.51
CA SER A 457 -8.16 -3.21 -17.76
C SER A 457 -7.31 -4.48 -17.78
N SER A 458 -7.50 -5.35 -18.75
CA SER A 458 -6.64 -6.55 -18.93
C SER A 458 -5.15 -6.24 -19.05
N ASP A 459 -4.81 -5.02 -19.50
CA ASP A 459 -3.44 -4.57 -19.70
C ASP A 459 -2.94 -3.64 -18.60
N ASN A 460 -3.82 -3.23 -17.68
CA ASN A 460 -3.49 -2.30 -16.61
C ASN A 460 -4.25 -2.64 -15.33
N HIS A 461 -3.52 -3.12 -14.33
CA HIS A 461 -4.03 -3.38 -12.99
C HIS A 461 -3.60 -2.31 -11.98
N GLN A 462 -3.32 -1.09 -12.43
CA GLN A 462 -3.07 0.08 -11.60
C GLN A 462 -4.21 1.09 -11.75
N TYR A 463 -4.95 1.37 -10.66
CA TYR A 463 -6.13 2.26 -10.69
C TYR A 463 -5.76 3.73 -10.74
N SER A 464 -4.86 4.21 -9.87
CA SER A 464 -4.40 5.61 -9.80
C SER A 464 -2.89 5.73 -10.03
N ASN A 465 -2.49 6.80 -10.70
CA ASN A 465 -1.09 7.19 -10.90
C ASN A 465 -0.81 8.61 -10.37
N SER A 466 -1.68 9.12 -9.51
CA SER A 466 -1.62 10.48 -8.95
C SER A 466 -0.75 10.52 -7.70
N VAL A 467 0.02 11.60 -7.57
CA VAL A 467 0.92 11.86 -6.45
C VAL A 467 0.75 13.29 -5.95
N TRP A 468 0.53 13.46 -4.66
CA TRP A 468 0.55 14.74 -3.97
C TRP A 468 1.85 14.88 -3.18
N GLY A 469 2.42 16.05 -3.13
CA GLY A 469 3.50 16.35 -2.17
C GLY A 469 2.97 17.17 -1.02
N THR A 470 3.26 16.76 0.20
CA THR A 470 2.92 17.50 1.41
C THR A 470 4.16 17.80 2.23
N SER A 471 4.23 18.99 2.83
CA SER A 471 5.25 19.32 3.84
C SER A 471 4.67 19.19 5.24
N ILE A 472 5.45 18.61 6.14
CA ILE A 472 5.13 18.55 7.56
C ILE A 472 5.32 19.94 8.16
N GLN A 473 4.34 20.44 8.92
CA GLN A 473 4.38 21.72 9.58
C GLN A 473 4.83 21.55 11.05
N ALA A 474 5.21 22.65 11.72
CA ALA A 474 5.70 22.62 13.08
C ALA A 474 4.65 22.14 14.10
N ASP A 475 3.38 22.25 13.78
CA ASP A 475 2.24 21.76 14.56
C ASP A 475 1.82 20.32 14.22
N GLY A 476 2.56 19.67 13.34
CA GLY A 476 2.27 18.32 12.87
C GLY A 476 1.26 18.22 11.74
N SER A 477 0.67 19.34 11.30
CA SER A 477 -0.23 19.36 10.15
C SER A 477 0.54 19.20 8.82
N PHE A 478 -0.20 19.02 7.72
CA PHE A 478 0.34 18.82 6.38
C PHE A 478 -0.12 19.92 5.43
N LYS A 479 0.83 20.63 4.82
CA LYS A 479 0.56 21.62 3.77
C LYS A 479 0.83 21.03 2.40
N ASN A 480 -0.13 21.15 1.46
CA ASN A 480 0.08 20.73 0.06
C ASN A 480 1.15 21.57 -0.62
N LEU A 481 2.07 20.93 -1.33
CA LEU A 481 3.16 21.55 -2.08
C LEU A 481 3.02 21.38 -3.59
N TYR A 482 2.60 20.19 -4.03
CA TYR A 482 2.43 19.89 -5.44
C TYR A 482 1.41 18.79 -5.66
N PHE A 483 0.92 18.76 -6.91
CA PHE A 483 0.18 17.64 -7.47
C PHE A 483 0.83 17.22 -8.79
N TRP A 484 0.96 15.92 -8.99
CA TRP A 484 1.44 15.33 -10.23
C TRP A 484 0.63 14.09 -10.59
N SER A 485 0.38 13.87 -11.86
CA SER A 485 -0.08 12.59 -12.36
C SER A 485 0.63 12.26 -13.67
N GLN A 486 0.72 10.98 -14.00
CA GLN A 486 1.43 10.52 -15.19
C GLN A 486 0.84 11.16 -16.46
N GLY A 487 1.72 11.69 -17.32
CA GLY A 487 1.31 12.35 -18.57
C GLY A 487 0.94 13.83 -18.43
N THR A 488 0.96 14.39 -17.22
CA THR A 488 0.69 15.82 -16.99
C THR A 488 1.91 16.53 -16.38
N PRO A 489 2.09 17.84 -16.67
CA PRO A 489 3.07 18.65 -15.96
C PRO A 489 2.75 18.71 -14.46
N ILE A 490 3.79 18.73 -13.62
CA ILE A 490 3.62 18.92 -12.19
C ILE A 490 3.05 20.31 -11.89
N GLN A 491 2.04 20.36 -11.03
CA GLN A 491 1.47 21.60 -10.50
C GLN A 491 2.03 21.85 -9.11
N PHE A 492 2.67 22.99 -8.90
CA PHE A 492 3.12 23.42 -7.58
C PHE A 492 2.12 24.40 -6.97
N PHE A 493 1.85 24.23 -5.67
CA PHE A 493 1.02 25.16 -4.89
C PHE A 493 1.93 26.16 -4.17
N GLU A 494 1.41 27.37 -3.92
CA GLU A 494 2.12 28.46 -3.21
C GLU A 494 2.01 28.33 -1.67
#